data_b6ef706cae02115f40f165ae736acd47
#
_entry.id   b6ef706cae02115f40f165ae736acd47
#
_cell.length_a   1.000
_cell.length_b   1.000
_cell.length_c   1.000
_cell.angle_alpha   90.00
_cell.angle_beta   90.00
_cell.angle_gamma   90.00
#
_symmetry.space_group_name_H-M   'P 1'
#
loop_
_entity.id
_entity.type
_entity.pdbx_description
1 polymer ?
#
loop_
_entity_poly.entity_id
_entity_poly.type
_entity_poly.pdbx_seq_one_letter_code
_entity_poly.pdbx_strand_id
1 'polypeptide(L)'
;MARTLITVPRTAKAGEIIDIKALVQHPMETGYRRSSEGDMLRRDLIRTFTCRFVAGASAATAASAASASNAGELVFAATFHAAVAANPYLSFNFRAASSGTLIFVWEGDKGFAQRETVSLIVA
;
A
#
# COMPACT_ATOMS: atom_id res chain seq x y z
N MET A 1 1.11 1.91 15.45
CA MET A 1 0.36 1.61 14.24
C MET A 1 0.54 2.75 13.24
N ALA A 2 0.89 2.44 12.02
CA ALA A 2 1.09 3.47 11.00
C ALA A 2 -0.27 3.97 10.49
N ARG A 3 -0.33 5.26 10.19
CA ARG A 3 -1.51 5.83 9.53
C ARG A 3 -1.34 5.74 8.03
N THR A 4 -2.42 5.44 7.34
CA THR A 4 -2.45 5.43 5.89
C THR A 4 -3.54 6.37 5.39
N LEU A 5 -3.28 6.96 4.23
CA LEU A 5 -4.28 7.74 3.51
C LEU A 5 -4.33 7.20 2.09
N ILE A 6 -5.45 6.61 1.74
CA ILE A 6 -5.64 6.03 0.42
C ILE A 6 -6.78 6.77 -0.26
N THR A 7 -6.51 7.32 -1.44
CA THR A 7 -7.48 8.03 -2.24
C THR A 7 -7.77 7.21 -3.50
N VAL A 8 -8.99 6.68 -3.58
CA VAL A 8 -9.47 5.89 -4.70
C VAL A 8 -10.91 6.31 -4.97
N PRO A 9 -11.32 6.55 -6.22
CA PRO A 9 -12.73 6.75 -6.52
C PRO A 9 -13.53 5.51 -6.07
N ARG A 10 -14.61 5.71 -5.35
CA ARG A 10 -15.43 4.60 -4.85
C ARG A 10 -16.22 3.91 -5.94
N THR A 11 -16.52 4.65 -7.01
CA THR A 11 -17.26 4.14 -8.16
C THR A 11 -16.53 4.49 -9.44
N ALA A 12 -16.64 3.63 -10.44
CA ALA A 12 -16.05 3.84 -11.75
C ALA A 12 -16.93 3.19 -12.81
N LYS A 13 -16.73 3.58 -14.06
CA LYS A 13 -17.35 2.92 -15.21
C LYS A 13 -16.45 1.77 -15.66
N ALA A 14 -17.06 0.71 -16.20
CA ALA A 14 -16.30 -0.42 -16.72
C ALA A 14 -15.30 0.05 -17.79
N GLY A 15 -14.04 -0.31 -17.61
CA GLY A 15 -12.94 0.10 -18.51
C GLY A 15 -12.34 1.46 -18.22
N GLU A 16 -12.86 2.20 -17.26
CA GLU A 16 -12.33 3.51 -16.90
C GLU A 16 -10.97 3.35 -16.20
N ILE A 17 -10.04 4.25 -16.50
CA ILE A 17 -8.75 4.31 -15.81
C ILE A 17 -8.90 5.28 -14.66
N ILE A 18 -8.66 4.79 -13.44
CA ILE A 18 -8.78 5.58 -12.22
C ILE A 18 -7.39 5.82 -11.63
N ASP A 19 -7.24 6.94 -10.93
CA ASP A 19 -6.01 7.26 -10.21
C ASP A 19 -6.12 6.73 -8.79
N ILE A 20 -5.06 6.04 -8.35
CA ILE A 20 -4.95 5.54 -7.00
C ILE A 20 -3.78 6.24 -6.33
N LYS A 21 -4.02 6.81 -5.15
CA LYS A 21 -2.99 7.50 -4.37
C LYS A 21 -2.91 6.85 -3.01
N ALA A 22 -1.69 6.51 -2.60
CA ALA A 22 -1.46 5.83 -1.33
C ALA A 22 -0.32 6.51 -0.58
N LEU A 23 -0.59 6.89 0.66
CA LEU A 23 0.39 7.47 1.56
C LEU A 23 0.40 6.66 2.84
N VAL A 24 1.59 6.38 3.36
CA VAL A 24 1.74 5.73 4.65
C VAL A 24 2.66 6.56 5.53
N GLN A 25 2.30 6.72 6.80
CA GLN A 25 3.13 7.43 7.75
C GLN A 25 4.24 6.50 8.25
N HIS A 26 5.48 6.85 7.93
CA HIS A 26 6.65 6.06 8.30
C HIS A 26 7.90 6.95 8.27
N PRO A 27 8.81 6.83 9.26
CA PRO A 27 10.00 7.69 9.30
C PRO A 27 11.02 7.41 8.21
N MET A 28 11.08 6.22 7.64
CA MET A 28 12.06 5.82 6.62
C MET A 28 13.49 6.12 7.08
N GLU A 29 13.88 5.57 8.24
CA GLU A 29 15.23 5.77 8.78
C GLU A 29 16.28 5.03 7.96
N THR A 30 17.26 5.75 7.45
CA THR A 30 18.28 5.16 6.58
C THR A 30 19.34 4.36 7.31
N GLY A 31 19.51 4.60 8.61
CA GLY A 31 20.59 4.02 9.40
C GLY A 31 21.82 4.90 9.48
N TYR A 32 21.80 6.07 8.82
CA TYR A 32 22.94 7.00 8.81
C TYR A 32 22.69 8.27 9.60
N ARG A 33 21.50 8.44 10.14
CA ARG A 33 21.13 9.63 10.89
C ARG A 33 21.43 9.45 12.39
N ARG A 34 21.90 10.48 13.05
CA ARG A 34 22.10 10.48 14.50
C ARG A 34 20.94 11.18 15.20
N SER A 35 20.61 10.70 16.40
CA SER A 35 19.65 11.37 17.27
C SER A 35 20.25 12.66 17.82
N SER A 36 19.42 13.48 18.46
CA SER A 36 19.89 14.69 19.16
C SER A 36 20.91 14.40 20.26
N GLU A 37 20.95 13.17 20.76
CA GLU A 37 21.90 12.71 21.78
C GLU A 37 23.18 12.11 21.19
N GLY A 38 23.31 12.10 19.87
CA GLY A 38 24.48 11.61 19.16
C GLY A 38 24.47 10.12 18.83
N ASP A 39 23.44 9.39 19.23
CA ASP A 39 23.34 7.96 18.93
C ASP A 39 22.89 7.72 17.49
N MET A 40 23.46 6.69 16.85
CA MET A 40 23.02 6.27 15.53
C MET A 40 21.60 5.69 15.59
N LEU A 41 20.71 6.23 14.81
CA LEU A 41 19.38 5.66 14.65
C LEU A 41 19.44 4.45 13.74
N ARG A 42 18.83 3.35 14.18
CA ARG A 42 18.83 2.12 13.39
C ARG A 42 17.99 2.26 12.14
N ARG A 43 18.42 1.60 11.08
CA ARG A 43 17.66 1.57 9.83
C ARG A 43 16.26 1.02 10.08
N ASP A 44 15.27 1.71 9.52
CA ASP A 44 13.87 1.34 9.61
C ASP A 44 13.18 1.83 8.34
N LEU A 45 13.15 0.97 7.32
CA LEU A 45 12.63 1.29 6.00
C LEU A 45 11.43 0.43 5.69
N ILE A 46 10.45 1.03 5.01
CA ILE A 46 9.49 0.24 4.25
C ILE A 46 10.24 -0.28 3.04
N ARG A 47 10.16 -1.58 2.80
CA ARG A 47 10.91 -2.21 1.72
C ARG A 47 10.07 -2.49 0.50
N THR A 48 8.82 -2.91 0.71
CA THR A 48 7.96 -3.29 -0.40
C THR A 48 6.56 -2.73 -0.22
N PHE A 49 5.95 -2.41 -1.34
CA PHE A 49 4.54 -2.05 -1.42
C PHE A 49 3.91 -2.86 -2.53
N THR A 50 2.74 -3.44 -2.27
CA THR A 50 1.95 -4.12 -3.29
C THR A 50 0.50 -3.66 -3.23
N CYS A 51 -0.12 -3.57 -4.39
CA CYS A 51 -1.56 -3.37 -4.53
C CYS A 51 -2.10 -4.52 -5.36
N ARG A 52 -3.07 -5.25 -4.81
CA ARG A 52 -3.73 -6.36 -5.50
C ARG A 52 -5.22 -6.12 -5.60
N PHE A 53 -5.85 -6.74 -6.58
CA PHE A 53 -7.28 -6.61 -6.81
C PHE A 53 -7.93 -7.99 -6.76
N VAL A 54 -8.99 -8.11 -5.95
CA VAL A 54 -9.81 -9.33 -5.86
C VAL A 54 -11.19 -8.98 -6.41
N ALA A 55 -11.52 -9.54 -7.56
CA ALA A 55 -12.78 -9.26 -8.23
C ALA A 55 -13.94 -9.92 -7.52
N GLY A 56 -15.06 -9.22 -7.41
CA GLY A 56 -16.32 -9.77 -6.90
C GLY A 56 -16.35 -10.11 -5.42
N ALA A 57 -15.28 -9.84 -4.67
CA ALA A 57 -15.20 -10.18 -3.25
C ALA A 57 -15.65 -9.01 -2.38
N SER A 58 -16.32 -9.32 -1.27
CA SER A 58 -16.58 -8.33 -0.23
C SER A 58 -15.26 -8.00 0.50
N ALA A 59 -15.22 -6.86 1.18
CA ALA A 59 -14.03 -6.46 1.93
C ALA A 59 -13.64 -7.52 2.97
N ALA A 60 -14.61 -8.14 3.63
CA ALA A 60 -14.34 -9.18 4.61
C ALA A 60 -13.71 -10.43 3.97
N THR A 61 -14.24 -10.86 2.83
CA THR A 61 -13.71 -12.00 2.08
C THR A 61 -12.30 -11.69 1.54
N ALA A 62 -12.12 -10.49 1.01
CA ALA A 62 -10.82 -10.06 0.51
C ALA A 62 -9.79 -9.96 1.65
N ALA A 63 -10.17 -9.47 2.82
CA ALA A 63 -9.29 -9.41 3.97
C ALA A 63 -8.86 -10.81 4.43
N SER A 64 -9.76 -11.78 4.39
CA SER A 64 -9.46 -13.17 4.69
C SER A 64 -8.49 -13.77 3.67
N ALA A 65 -8.75 -13.54 2.39
CA ALA A 65 -7.87 -14.00 1.31
C ALA A 65 -6.51 -13.30 1.36
N ALA A 66 -6.48 -12.03 1.75
CA ALA A 66 -5.26 -11.23 1.82
C ALA A 66 -4.30 -11.71 2.91
N SER A 67 -4.72 -12.59 3.81
CA SER A 67 -3.79 -13.22 4.74
C SER A 67 -2.78 -14.09 3.99
N ALA A 68 -3.13 -14.56 2.80
CA ALA A 68 -2.17 -15.17 1.88
C ALA A 68 -1.49 -14.06 1.07
N SER A 69 -0.17 -14.11 1.00
CA SER A 69 0.62 -13.04 0.37
C SER A 69 0.37 -12.85 -1.13
N ASN A 70 -0.31 -13.80 -1.77
CA ASN A 70 -0.54 -13.79 -3.22
C ASN A 70 -2.03 -13.66 -3.59
N ALA A 71 -2.88 -13.20 -2.67
CA ALA A 71 -4.30 -13.10 -2.94
C ALA A 71 -4.59 -12.01 -3.99
N GLY A 72 -5.32 -12.40 -5.05
CA GLY A 72 -5.76 -11.47 -6.08
C GLY A 72 -4.74 -11.21 -7.16
N GLU A 73 -5.14 -10.39 -8.14
CA GLU A 73 -4.29 -9.97 -9.26
C GLU A 73 -3.39 -8.82 -8.83
N LEU A 74 -2.10 -8.90 -9.16
CA LEU A 74 -1.17 -7.83 -8.85
C LEU A 74 -1.43 -6.62 -9.76
N VAL A 75 -1.80 -5.50 -9.16
CA VAL A 75 -2.04 -4.24 -9.88
C VAL A 75 -0.75 -3.41 -9.97
N PHE A 76 -0.03 -3.31 -8.86
CA PHE A 76 1.17 -2.50 -8.78
C PHE A 76 2.07 -3.01 -7.66
N ALA A 77 3.37 -2.96 -7.88
CA ALA A 77 4.36 -3.31 -6.86
C ALA A 77 5.54 -2.35 -6.94
N ALA A 78 6.12 -2.04 -5.80
CA ALA A 78 7.30 -1.19 -5.71
C ALA A 78 8.24 -1.70 -4.63
N THR A 79 9.52 -1.55 -4.89
CA THR A 79 10.57 -1.80 -3.90
C THR A 79 11.14 -0.44 -3.49
N PHE A 80 11.20 -0.20 -2.19
CA PHE A 80 11.72 1.06 -1.65
C PHE A 80 13.15 0.88 -1.16
N HIS A 81 13.91 1.96 -1.25
CA HIS A 81 15.28 2.02 -0.80
C HIS A 81 15.48 3.23 0.09
N ALA A 82 16.68 3.38 0.63
CA ALA A 82 17.00 4.45 1.59
C ALA A 82 16.77 5.86 1.05
N ALA A 83 16.73 6.03 -0.27
CA ALA A 83 16.53 7.33 -0.90
C ALA A 83 15.06 7.81 -0.85
N VAL A 84 14.13 6.94 -0.47
CA VAL A 84 12.72 7.32 -0.37
C VAL A 84 12.52 8.13 0.90
N ALA A 85 11.87 9.28 0.76
CA ALA A 85 11.64 10.18 1.89
C ALA A 85 10.64 9.61 2.91
N ALA A 86 10.63 10.17 4.11
CA ALA A 86 9.65 9.83 5.14
C ALA A 86 8.22 10.03 4.63
N ASN A 87 7.30 9.24 5.14
CA ASN A 87 5.90 9.23 4.75
C ASN A 87 5.75 9.00 3.24
N PRO A 88 6.20 7.83 2.73
CA PRO A 88 6.21 7.59 1.29
C PRO A 88 4.84 7.71 0.66
N TYR A 89 4.81 8.36 -0.50
CA TYR A 89 3.60 8.61 -1.26
C TYR A 89 3.73 7.98 -2.64
N LEU A 90 2.71 7.23 -3.05
CA LEU A 90 2.66 6.62 -4.37
C LEU A 90 1.37 7.02 -5.08
N SER A 91 1.50 7.24 -6.38
CA SER A 91 0.35 7.50 -7.26
C SER A 91 0.49 6.62 -8.48
N PHE A 92 -0.56 5.87 -8.80
CA PHE A 92 -0.56 4.99 -9.97
C PHE A 92 -1.98 4.83 -10.49
N ASN A 93 -2.10 4.24 -11.67
CA ASN A 93 -3.38 4.09 -12.34
C ASN A 93 -3.81 2.64 -12.38
N PHE A 94 -5.12 2.42 -12.41
CA PHE A 94 -5.72 1.11 -12.50
C PHE A 94 -6.92 1.16 -13.45
N ARG A 95 -7.03 0.18 -14.34
CA ARG A 95 -8.19 0.05 -15.21
C ARG A 95 -9.28 -0.74 -14.48
N ALA A 96 -10.39 -0.08 -14.22
CA ALA A 96 -11.51 -0.65 -13.48
C ALA A 96 -12.36 -1.50 -14.42
N ALA A 97 -12.18 -2.81 -14.39
CA ALA A 97 -12.92 -3.73 -15.27
C ALA A 97 -14.15 -4.32 -14.60
N SER A 98 -14.11 -4.55 -13.28
CA SER A 98 -15.22 -5.13 -12.53
C SER A 98 -15.17 -4.64 -11.08
N SER A 99 -16.29 -4.79 -10.38
CA SER A 99 -16.34 -4.48 -8.95
C SER A 99 -15.51 -5.49 -8.17
N GLY A 100 -14.89 -5.03 -7.08
CA GLY A 100 -14.07 -5.87 -6.23
C GLY A 100 -13.42 -5.08 -5.11
N THR A 101 -12.31 -5.59 -4.60
CA THR A 101 -11.59 -4.97 -3.49
C THR A 101 -10.11 -4.82 -3.85
N LEU A 102 -9.58 -3.62 -3.59
CA LEU A 102 -8.15 -3.34 -3.70
C LEU A 102 -7.50 -3.61 -2.34
N ILE A 103 -6.39 -4.32 -2.35
CA ILE A 103 -5.64 -4.69 -1.15
C ILE A 103 -4.27 -4.05 -1.22
N PHE A 104 -3.95 -3.21 -0.23
CA PHE A 104 -2.69 -2.49 -0.15
C PHE A 104 -1.87 -3.08 0.99
N VAL A 105 -0.62 -3.44 0.71
CA VAL A 105 0.28 -4.02 1.72
C VAL A 105 1.62 -3.33 1.66
N TRP A 106 2.08 -2.83 2.81
CA TRP A 106 3.42 -2.31 3.00
C TRP A 106 4.15 -3.23 3.98
N GLU A 107 5.38 -3.61 3.63
CA GLU A 107 6.22 -4.43 4.49
C GLU A 107 7.61 -3.81 4.59
N GLY A 108 8.25 -3.94 5.75
CA GLY A 108 9.54 -3.31 5.96
C GLY A 108 10.32 -3.87 7.13
N ASP A 109 11.32 -3.10 7.55
CA ASP A 109 12.21 -3.46 8.65
C ASP A 109 11.46 -3.48 9.98
N LYS A 110 12.04 -4.13 10.99
CA LYS A 110 11.51 -4.24 12.36
C LYS A 110 10.12 -4.87 12.41
N GLY A 111 9.83 -5.77 11.48
CA GLY A 111 8.53 -6.44 11.42
C GLY A 111 7.40 -5.53 10.97
N PHE A 112 7.71 -4.37 10.37
CA PHE A 112 6.67 -3.45 9.91
C PHE A 112 5.82 -4.13 8.84
N ALA A 113 4.51 -4.16 9.07
CA ALA A 113 3.54 -4.66 8.11
C ALA A 113 2.24 -3.86 8.29
N GLN A 114 1.78 -3.25 7.22
CA GLN A 114 0.54 -2.48 7.22
C GLN A 114 -0.30 -2.94 6.05
N ARG A 115 -1.58 -3.20 6.30
CA ARG A 115 -2.52 -3.67 5.28
C ARG A 115 -3.77 -2.83 5.31
N GLU A 116 -4.24 -2.45 4.12
CA GLU A 116 -5.48 -1.70 3.95
C GLU A 116 -6.29 -2.31 2.81
N THR A 117 -7.61 -2.22 2.90
CA THR A 117 -8.50 -2.67 1.83
C THR A 117 -9.47 -1.56 1.48
N VAL A 118 -9.79 -1.44 0.18
CA VAL A 118 -10.74 -0.45 -0.33
C VAL A 118 -11.67 -1.15 -1.32
N SER A 119 -12.97 -1.02 -1.11
CA SER A 119 -13.97 -1.55 -2.03
C SER A 119 -14.14 -0.62 -3.22
N LEU A 120 -14.24 -1.19 -4.42
CA LEU A 120 -14.46 -0.47 -5.67
C LEU A 120 -15.73 -1.00 -6.33
N ILE A 121 -16.64 -0.11 -6.68
CA ILE A 121 -17.87 -0.45 -7.38
C ILE A 121 -17.74 0.01 -8.82
N VAL A 122 -17.96 -0.92 -9.74
CA VAL A 122 -17.91 -0.65 -11.20
C VAL A 122 -19.31 -0.84 -11.76
N ALA A 123 -19.82 0.22 -12.33
CA ALA A 123 -21.17 0.22 -12.92
C ALA A 123 -21.15 -0.13 -14.40
#